data_952cc3c2bf54ab28f2b653bbe58c5c2e
#
_entry.id   952cc3c2bf54ab28f2b653bbe58c5c2e
#
_cell.length_a   1.000
_cell.length_b   1.000
_cell.length_c   1.000
_cell.angle_alpha   90.00
_cell.angle_beta   90.00
_cell.angle_gamma   90.00
#
_symmetry.space_group_name_H-M   'P 1'
#
loop_
_entity.id
_entity.type
_entity.pdbx_description
1 polymer ?
#
loop_
_entity_poly.entity_id
_entity_poly.type
_entity_poly.pdbx_seq_one_letter_code
_entity_poly.pdbx_strand_id
1 'polypeptide(L)'
;MAINSPLNIAAQPGKTRLRKSLKLWQVVMMGLAYLTPMTVFDTFGIVSGISDGHVPASYLLALAGVLFTAISYGKLVRQFPEAGSAYTYAQKSINPHVGFMVGWSSLLDYLFLPMINVLLAKIYLSALFPEVPPWVWVVTFVAILTAANLKSVNLVANFNTLFVLVQISIMVVFIFLVVQGLHKGEGVGTVWSLQPFISENAHLIPIITGATIVCFSFLGFDAVTTLSEETPDAARVIPKAIFLTAVYGGVIFIAASFFMQLFFPDISRFKDPDAALPEIALYVGGKLFQSIFLCTTFVNTLASGLASHASVSRLLYVMGRDNVFPELVFGYVHPKWRTPALNVIMVGIVALSALFFDLVTATALINFGALVAFTFVNLSVFNHFWRRKGMNKSWKDHFHYLLMPLVGALTVGVLWVNLESTSLTLGLVWASLGGAYLWYLIRRYRKVPLYEGDRTPVSET
;
A
#
# COMPACT_ATOMS: atom_id res chain seq x y z
N MET A 1 -10.33 -43.57 -20.27
CA MET A 1 -11.30 -43.02 -19.31
C MET A 1 -10.70 -43.16 -17.93
N ALA A 2 -10.19 -42.10 -17.37
CA ALA A 2 -9.85 -42.01 -15.94
C ALA A 2 -10.03 -40.54 -15.58
N ILE A 3 -11.08 -40.25 -14.83
CA ILE A 3 -11.54 -38.94 -14.37
C ILE A 3 -10.58 -38.51 -13.27
N ASN A 4 -9.81 -37.46 -13.53
CA ASN A 4 -9.03 -36.78 -12.50
C ASN A 4 -10.00 -36.04 -11.56
N SER A 5 -10.30 -36.65 -10.42
CA SER A 5 -10.93 -35.98 -9.30
C SER A 5 -9.97 -34.94 -8.71
N PRO A 6 -10.42 -33.71 -8.38
CA PRO A 6 -9.59 -32.72 -7.70
C PRO A 6 -9.17 -33.30 -6.33
N LEU A 7 -7.87 -33.32 -6.07
CA LEU A 7 -7.32 -33.67 -4.77
C LEU A 7 -8.00 -32.83 -3.67
N ASN A 8 -8.87 -33.51 -2.95
CA ASN A 8 -9.43 -33.04 -1.69
C ASN A 8 -8.25 -32.95 -0.69
N ILE A 9 -7.68 -31.77 -0.54
CA ILE A 9 -6.74 -31.49 0.54
C ILE A 9 -7.55 -31.61 1.84
N ALA A 10 -7.51 -32.78 2.45
CA ALA A 10 -8.17 -33.07 3.71
C ALA A 10 -7.69 -32.04 4.74
N ALA A 11 -8.62 -31.24 5.25
CA ALA A 11 -8.38 -30.29 6.32
C ALA A 11 -7.82 -31.05 7.53
N GLN A 12 -6.61 -30.71 7.98
CA GLN A 12 -6.11 -31.22 9.25
C GLN A 12 -7.13 -30.87 10.35
N PRO A 13 -7.61 -31.84 11.13
CA PRO A 13 -8.58 -31.58 12.19
C PRO A 13 -7.90 -30.74 13.28
N GLY A 14 -8.36 -29.49 13.49
CA GLY A 14 -7.99 -28.67 14.63
C GLY A 14 -7.48 -27.25 14.37
N LYS A 15 -7.02 -26.88 13.16
CA LYS A 15 -6.54 -25.50 12.90
C LYS A 15 -7.69 -24.59 12.41
N THR A 16 -8.02 -23.56 13.20
CA THR A 16 -9.01 -22.52 12.81
C THR A 16 -8.45 -21.72 11.64
N ARG A 17 -9.24 -21.55 10.55
CA ARG A 17 -8.85 -20.78 9.35
C ARG A 17 -9.53 -19.42 9.35
N LEU A 18 -8.93 -18.46 8.62
CA LEU A 18 -9.52 -17.15 8.35
C LEU A 18 -10.88 -17.30 7.64
N ARG A 19 -11.80 -16.36 7.88
CA ARG A 19 -13.15 -16.42 7.31
C ARG A 19 -13.17 -15.84 5.90
N LYS A 20 -13.51 -16.66 4.90
CA LYS A 20 -13.70 -16.22 3.51
C LYS A 20 -15.05 -15.52 3.36
N SER A 21 -15.05 -14.18 3.29
CA SER A 21 -16.30 -13.40 3.24
C SER A 21 -16.19 -12.09 2.46
N LEU A 22 -14.99 -11.68 2.04
CA LEU A 22 -14.76 -10.40 1.35
C LEU A 22 -15.21 -10.48 -0.11
N LYS A 23 -16.00 -9.49 -0.54
CA LYS A 23 -16.40 -9.28 -1.94
C LYS A 23 -15.41 -8.36 -2.66
N LEU A 24 -15.37 -8.42 -4.00
CA LEU A 24 -14.49 -7.58 -4.83
C LEU A 24 -14.53 -6.11 -4.43
N TRP A 25 -15.72 -5.52 -4.31
CA TRP A 25 -15.86 -4.11 -3.97
C TRP A 25 -15.29 -3.75 -2.59
N GLN A 26 -15.43 -4.65 -1.59
CA GLN A 26 -14.87 -4.45 -0.26
C GLN A 26 -13.33 -4.46 -0.29
N VAL A 27 -12.75 -5.38 -1.06
CA VAL A 27 -11.30 -5.46 -1.24
C VAL A 27 -10.78 -4.19 -1.95
N VAL A 28 -11.47 -3.71 -2.99
CA VAL A 28 -11.12 -2.46 -3.68
C VAL A 28 -11.22 -1.26 -2.73
N MET A 29 -12.29 -1.17 -1.93
CA MET A 29 -12.43 -0.09 -0.96
C MET A 29 -11.37 -0.12 0.15
N MET A 30 -10.98 -1.32 0.60
CA MET A 30 -9.85 -1.47 1.53
C MET A 30 -8.54 -1.04 0.89
N GLY A 31 -8.32 -1.35 -0.38
CA GLY A 31 -7.17 -0.88 -1.13
C GLY A 31 -7.15 0.64 -1.30
N LEU A 32 -8.27 1.26 -1.66
CA LEU A 32 -8.40 2.72 -1.75
C LEU A 32 -8.22 3.39 -0.39
N ALA A 33 -8.74 2.79 0.68
CA ALA A 33 -8.51 3.30 2.04
C ALA A 33 -7.02 3.26 2.41
N TYR A 34 -6.31 2.22 1.98
CA TYR A 34 -4.86 2.09 2.19
C TYR A 34 -4.08 3.14 1.40
N LEU A 35 -4.43 3.39 0.13
CA LEU A 35 -3.84 4.41 -0.74
C LEU A 35 -4.04 5.84 -0.23
N THR A 36 -5.00 6.05 0.66
CA THR A 36 -5.34 7.39 1.18
C THR A 36 -5.66 8.41 0.08
N PRO A 37 -6.91 8.46 -0.45
CA PRO A 37 -7.30 9.37 -1.53
C PRO A 37 -6.97 10.85 -1.30
N MET A 38 -6.92 11.30 -0.04
CA MET A 38 -6.59 12.68 0.33
C MET A 38 -5.10 13.02 0.23
N THR A 39 -4.20 12.04 0.08
CA THR A 39 -2.74 12.24 -0.01
C THR A 39 -2.34 13.20 -1.15
N VAL A 40 -3.12 13.28 -2.21
CA VAL A 40 -2.87 14.23 -3.30
C VAL A 40 -2.80 15.68 -2.83
N PHE A 41 -3.55 16.04 -1.77
CA PHE A 41 -3.53 17.39 -1.20
C PHE A 41 -2.29 17.63 -0.32
N ASP A 42 -1.80 16.59 0.34
CA ASP A 42 -0.60 16.66 1.18
C ASP A 42 0.66 16.87 0.32
N THR A 43 0.71 16.28 -0.87
CA THR A 43 1.87 16.32 -1.75
C THR A 43 1.82 17.41 -2.80
N PHE A 44 0.66 18.06 -3.01
CA PHE A 44 0.44 18.98 -4.13
C PHE A 44 1.45 20.13 -4.18
N GLY A 45 1.66 20.83 -3.08
CA GLY A 45 2.56 22.00 -3.06
C GLY A 45 4.01 21.61 -3.38
N ILE A 46 4.51 20.54 -2.75
CA ILE A 46 5.85 20.00 -2.98
C ILE A 46 6.03 19.63 -4.45
N VAL A 47 5.10 18.81 -4.98
CA VAL A 47 5.22 18.28 -6.34
C VAL A 47 4.99 19.36 -7.39
N SER A 48 4.12 20.34 -7.14
CA SER A 48 3.92 21.49 -8.04
C SER A 48 5.18 22.31 -8.19
N GLY A 49 5.92 22.53 -7.09
CA GLY A 49 7.21 23.22 -7.15
C GLY A 49 8.29 22.45 -7.91
N ILE A 50 8.34 21.12 -7.73
CA ILE A 50 9.36 20.27 -8.35
C ILE A 50 9.06 20.00 -9.83
N SER A 51 7.78 19.87 -10.19
CA SER A 51 7.33 19.55 -11.56
C SER A 51 7.03 20.79 -12.41
N ASP A 52 7.40 21.98 -11.97
CA ASP A 52 7.11 23.25 -12.62
C ASP A 52 5.62 23.40 -12.98
N GLY A 53 4.73 23.06 -12.02
CA GLY A 53 3.29 23.15 -12.20
C GLY A 53 2.65 22.02 -13.01
N HIS A 54 3.29 20.84 -13.11
CA HIS A 54 2.79 19.69 -13.89
C HIS A 54 2.44 18.48 -13.00
N VAL A 55 1.75 18.72 -11.88
CA VAL A 55 1.38 17.65 -10.92
C VAL A 55 0.54 16.55 -11.56
N PRO A 56 -0.52 16.83 -12.36
CA PRO A 56 -1.31 15.76 -12.99
C PRO A 56 -0.50 14.93 -13.99
N ALA A 57 0.46 15.54 -14.70
CA ALA A 57 1.36 14.82 -15.60
C ALA A 57 2.27 13.86 -14.81
N SER A 58 2.76 14.30 -13.64
CA SER A 58 3.54 13.46 -12.72
C SER A 58 2.72 12.27 -12.21
N TYR A 59 1.45 12.47 -11.82
CA TYR A 59 0.56 11.39 -11.42
C TYR A 59 0.21 10.43 -12.57
N LEU A 60 0.03 10.94 -13.79
CA LEU A 60 -0.22 10.11 -14.98
C LEU A 60 0.98 9.19 -15.27
N LEU A 61 2.19 9.73 -15.19
CA LEU A 61 3.42 8.97 -15.39
C LEU A 61 3.62 7.93 -14.28
N ALA A 62 3.38 8.31 -13.02
CA ALA A 62 3.44 7.40 -11.87
C ALA A 62 2.42 6.26 -12.00
N LEU A 63 1.18 6.57 -12.34
CA LEU A 63 0.14 5.57 -12.58
C LEU A 63 0.56 4.57 -13.66
N ALA A 64 1.08 5.06 -14.78
CA ALA A 64 1.57 4.20 -15.85
C ALA A 64 2.62 3.20 -15.34
N GLY A 65 3.60 3.67 -14.56
CA GLY A 65 4.64 2.83 -13.97
C GLY A 65 4.09 1.82 -12.96
N VAL A 66 3.22 2.28 -12.06
CA VAL A 66 2.60 1.44 -11.02
C VAL A 66 1.72 0.34 -11.63
N LEU A 67 1.00 0.62 -12.73
CA LEU A 67 0.17 -0.38 -13.40
C LEU A 67 0.96 -1.59 -13.90
N PHE A 68 2.20 -1.41 -14.36
CA PHE A 68 3.06 -2.54 -14.76
C PHE A 68 3.39 -3.45 -13.57
N THR A 69 3.71 -2.85 -12.41
CA THR A 69 3.93 -3.60 -11.17
C THR A 69 2.63 -4.25 -10.67
N ALA A 70 1.50 -3.56 -10.75
CA ALA A 70 0.17 -4.10 -10.41
C ALA A 70 -0.20 -5.33 -11.27
N ILE A 71 0.12 -5.31 -12.56
CA ILE A 71 -0.04 -6.47 -13.46
C ILE A 71 0.85 -7.62 -13.02
N SER A 72 2.09 -7.35 -12.60
CA SER A 72 3.00 -8.37 -12.08
C SER A 72 2.44 -9.03 -10.81
N TYR A 73 1.95 -8.25 -9.85
CA TYR A 73 1.23 -8.76 -8.67
C TYR A 73 0.04 -9.63 -9.07
N GLY A 74 -0.80 -9.14 -9.99
CA GLY A 74 -1.98 -9.87 -10.45
C GLY A 74 -1.65 -11.24 -11.08
N LYS A 75 -0.53 -11.36 -11.78
CA LYS A 75 -0.06 -12.65 -12.34
C LYS A 75 0.37 -13.61 -11.24
N LEU A 76 1.08 -13.12 -10.24
CA LEU A 76 1.58 -13.96 -9.13
C LEU A 76 0.44 -14.42 -8.21
N VAL A 77 -0.54 -13.55 -7.91
CA VAL A 77 -1.74 -13.97 -7.14
C VAL A 77 -2.51 -15.08 -7.81
N ARG A 78 -2.63 -15.08 -9.15
CA ARG A 78 -3.30 -16.18 -9.88
C ARG A 78 -2.61 -17.52 -9.68
N GLN A 79 -1.30 -17.52 -9.49
CA GLN A 79 -0.51 -18.72 -9.26
C GLN A 79 -0.45 -19.09 -7.77
N PHE A 80 -0.38 -18.08 -6.90
CA PHE A 80 -0.18 -18.22 -5.46
C PHE A 80 -1.20 -17.35 -4.71
N PRO A 81 -2.48 -17.76 -4.58
CA PRO A 81 -3.55 -16.95 -3.99
C PRO A 81 -3.51 -16.98 -2.45
N GLU A 82 -2.37 -16.63 -1.87
CA GLU A 82 -2.09 -16.61 -0.44
C GLU A 82 -1.83 -15.19 0.06
N ALA A 83 -1.98 -14.98 1.37
CA ALA A 83 -1.94 -13.65 1.99
C ALA A 83 -0.52 -13.08 2.21
N GLY A 84 0.53 -13.78 1.79
CA GLY A 84 1.93 -13.39 2.08
C GLY A 84 2.52 -12.33 1.15
N SER A 85 1.77 -11.78 0.18
CA SER A 85 2.23 -10.72 -0.73
C SER A 85 3.59 -11.05 -1.38
N ALA A 86 4.49 -10.06 -1.51
CA ALA A 86 5.82 -10.19 -2.10
C ALA A 86 6.68 -11.29 -1.44
N TYR A 87 6.51 -11.52 -0.13
CA TYR A 87 7.14 -12.62 0.61
C TYR A 87 6.87 -13.97 -0.06
N THR A 88 5.58 -14.33 -0.17
CA THR A 88 5.17 -15.63 -0.76
C THR A 88 5.60 -15.75 -2.22
N TYR A 89 5.51 -14.66 -2.99
CA TYR A 89 5.87 -14.68 -4.40
C TYR A 89 7.36 -14.91 -4.62
N ALA A 90 8.22 -14.21 -3.88
CA ALA A 90 9.66 -14.40 -3.95
C ALA A 90 10.09 -15.79 -3.44
N GLN A 91 9.47 -16.28 -2.36
CA GLN A 91 9.72 -17.59 -1.79
C GLN A 91 9.45 -18.71 -2.80
N LYS A 92 8.27 -18.67 -3.45
CA LYS A 92 7.83 -19.74 -4.38
C LYS A 92 8.41 -19.60 -5.78
N SER A 93 8.72 -18.37 -6.23
CA SER A 93 9.22 -18.14 -7.58
C SER A 93 10.73 -18.15 -7.66
N ILE A 94 11.44 -17.67 -6.65
CA ILE A 94 12.91 -17.56 -6.63
C ILE A 94 13.51 -18.65 -5.74
N ASN A 95 13.50 -18.44 -4.43
CA ASN A 95 13.87 -19.44 -3.42
C ASN A 95 13.45 -18.97 -2.01
N PRO A 96 13.40 -19.88 -1.00
CA PRO A 96 12.99 -19.55 0.36
C PRO A 96 13.83 -18.48 1.06
N HIS A 97 15.13 -18.41 0.82
CA HIS A 97 16.03 -17.42 1.44
C HIS A 97 15.71 -16.00 0.94
N VAL A 98 15.55 -15.86 -0.38
CA VAL A 98 15.13 -14.59 -0.99
C VAL A 98 13.74 -14.20 -0.50
N GLY A 99 12.80 -15.15 -0.47
CA GLY A 99 11.46 -14.92 0.07
C GLY A 99 11.50 -14.37 1.50
N PHE A 100 12.31 -15.00 2.37
CA PHE A 100 12.52 -14.51 3.72
C PHE A 100 13.01 -13.05 3.74
N MET A 101 14.07 -12.72 2.99
CA MET A 101 14.66 -11.37 2.97
C MET A 101 13.69 -10.33 2.40
N VAL A 102 12.91 -10.70 1.38
CA VAL A 102 11.84 -9.84 0.84
C VAL A 102 10.75 -9.62 1.88
N GLY A 103 10.27 -10.67 2.54
CA GLY A 103 9.27 -10.56 3.60
C GLY A 103 9.74 -9.73 4.77
N TRP A 104 10.98 -9.95 5.23
CA TRP A 104 11.59 -9.18 6.30
C TRP A 104 11.71 -7.69 5.95
N SER A 105 12.16 -7.37 4.74
CA SER A 105 12.26 -5.98 4.29
C SER A 105 10.89 -5.33 4.11
N SER A 106 9.92 -6.05 3.55
CA SER A 106 8.55 -5.56 3.39
C SER A 106 7.85 -5.29 4.72
N LEU A 107 8.29 -5.91 5.83
CA LEU A 107 7.76 -5.58 7.15
C LEU A 107 8.01 -4.12 7.54
N LEU A 108 9.03 -3.44 7.01
CA LEU A 108 9.21 -2.00 7.23
C LEU A 108 8.03 -1.20 6.69
N ASP A 109 7.58 -1.51 5.47
CA ASP A 109 6.41 -0.85 4.88
C ASP A 109 5.14 -1.23 5.66
N TYR A 110 4.85 -2.52 5.73
CA TYR A 110 3.60 -3.00 6.30
C TYR A 110 3.44 -2.71 7.80
N LEU A 111 4.52 -2.81 8.59
CA LEU A 111 4.46 -2.69 10.04
C LEU A 111 4.43 -1.23 10.52
N PHE A 112 5.15 -0.35 9.81
CA PHE A 112 5.22 1.06 10.17
C PHE A 112 4.10 1.92 9.59
N LEU A 113 3.38 1.46 8.55
CA LEU A 113 2.25 2.24 8.01
C LEU A 113 1.09 2.43 9.01
N PRO A 114 0.64 1.42 9.80
CA PRO A 114 -0.31 1.68 10.89
C PRO A 114 0.23 2.69 11.90
N MET A 115 1.52 2.62 12.22
CA MET A 115 2.18 3.55 13.15
C MET A 115 2.20 4.98 12.62
N ILE A 116 2.50 5.18 11.32
CA ILE A 116 2.41 6.52 10.70
C ILE A 116 0.99 7.10 10.78
N ASN A 117 -0.03 6.30 10.54
CA ASN A 117 -1.41 6.77 10.68
C ASN A 117 -1.72 7.21 12.12
N VAL A 118 -1.20 6.50 13.13
CA VAL A 118 -1.30 6.90 14.54
C VAL A 118 -0.51 8.19 14.80
N LEU A 119 0.68 8.32 14.22
CA LEU A 119 1.52 9.52 14.32
C LEU A 119 0.83 10.75 13.69
N LEU A 120 0.26 10.61 12.51
CA LEU A 120 -0.50 11.69 11.87
C LEU A 120 -1.72 12.08 12.69
N ALA A 121 -2.46 11.10 13.22
CA ALA A 121 -3.58 11.38 14.13
C ALA A 121 -3.13 12.14 15.37
N LYS A 122 -1.98 11.77 15.98
CA LYS A 122 -1.36 12.51 17.08
C LYS A 122 -1.05 13.95 16.69
N ILE A 123 -0.42 14.17 15.54
CA ILE A 123 -0.04 15.51 15.06
C ILE A 123 -1.29 16.38 14.85
N TYR A 124 -2.27 15.89 14.10
CA TYR A 124 -3.48 16.66 13.80
C TYR A 124 -4.34 16.94 15.03
N LEU A 125 -4.55 15.95 15.89
CA LEU A 125 -5.38 16.12 17.09
C LEU A 125 -4.70 16.98 18.16
N SER A 126 -3.38 16.90 18.30
CA SER A 126 -2.63 17.77 19.22
C SER A 126 -2.64 19.23 18.75
N ALA A 127 -2.66 19.47 17.44
CA ALA A 127 -2.82 20.83 16.90
C ALA A 127 -4.24 21.40 17.12
N LEU A 128 -5.27 20.55 17.05
CA LEU A 128 -6.67 20.95 17.27
C LEU A 128 -7.01 21.10 18.77
N PHE A 129 -6.43 20.28 19.62
CA PHE A 129 -6.69 20.20 21.06
C PHE A 129 -5.39 20.27 21.87
N PRO A 130 -4.73 21.43 21.96
CA PRO A 130 -3.43 21.57 22.63
C PRO A 130 -3.45 21.21 24.14
N GLU A 131 -4.60 21.30 24.78
CA GLU A 131 -4.80 20.97 26.20
C GLU A 131 -4.70 19.48 26.50
N VAL A 132 -4.86 18.61 25.46
CA VAL A 132 -4.85 17.17 25.63
C VAL A 132 -3.44 16.63 25.37
N PRO A 133 -2.84 15.88 26.31
CA PRO A 133 -1.52 15.30 26.12
C PRO A 133 -1.46 14.40 24.87
N PRO A 134 -0.41 14.49 24.02
CA PRO A 134 -0.32 13.75 22.76
C PRO A 134 -0.43 12.23 22.88
N TRP A 135 0.02 11.64 23.99
CA TRP A 135 -0.06 10.22 24.24
C TRP A 135 -1.51 9.69 24.33
N VAL A 136 -2.45 10.54 24.77
CA VAL A 136 -3.88 10.18 24.86
C VAL A 136 -4.41 9.85 23.46
N TRP A 137 -4.06 10.67 22.46
CA TRP A 137 -4.45 10.45 21.08
C TRP A 137 -3.86 9.16 20.52
N VAL A 138 -2.57 8.91 20.78
CA VAL A 138 -1.89 7.68 20.33
C VAL A 138 -2.58 6.45 20.89
N VAL A 139 -2.78 6.40 22.22
CA VAL A 139 -3.43 5.25 22.88
C VAL A 139 -4.85 5.05 22.39
N THR A 140 -5.63 6.13 22.29
CA THR A 140 -7.02 6.06 21.83
C THR A 140 -7.11 5.55 20.40
N PHE A 141 -6.28 6.08 19.49
CA PHE A 141 -6.29 5.68 18.10
C PHE A 141 -5.85 4.23 17.92
N VAL A 142 -4.78 3.80 18.59
CA VAL A 142 -4.34 2.41 18.61
C VAL A 142 -5.43 1.48 19.14
N ALA A 143 -6.11 1.87 20.23
CA ALA A 143 -7.21 1.07 20.79
C ALA A 143 -8.37 0.90 19.78
N ILE A 144 -8.76 1.96 19.08
CA ILE A 144 -9.80 1.91 18.04
C ILE A 144 -9.39 0.98 16.89
N LEU A 145 -8.19 1.15 16.33
CA LEU A 145 -7.69 0.33 15.23
C LEU A 145 -7.62 -1.15 15.64
N THR A 146 -7.07 -1.43 16.81
CA THR A 146 -6.89 -2.79 17.33
C THR A 146 -8.25 -3.45 17.59
N ALA A 147 -9.17 -2.77 18.28
CA ALA A 147 -10.50 -3.31 18.59
C ALA A 147 -11.32 -3.64 17.36
N ALA A 148 -11.28 -2.77 16.33
CA ALA A 148 -11.97 -3.01 15.06
C ALA A 148 -11.40 -4.23 14.33
N ASN A 149 -10.06 -4.33 14.23
CA ASN A 149 -9.38 -5.43 13.54
C ASN A 149 -9.49 -6.77 14.28
N LEU A 150 -9.63 -6.77 15.61
CA LEU A 150 -9.89 -7.99 16.39
C LEU A 150 -11.23 -8.62 16.08
N LYS A 151 -12.28 -7.81 15.90
CA LYS A 151 -13.66 -8.30 15.78
C LYS A 151 -13.93 -9.00 14.45
N SER A 152 -13.63 -8.36 13.32
CA SER A 152 -13.99 -8.93 12.00
C SER A 152 -13.40 -8.14 10.85
N VAL A 153 -12.90 -8.85 9.83
CA VAL A 153 -12.46 -8.22 8.56
C VAL A 153 -13.62 -7.52 7.84
N ASN A 154 -14.85 -8.03 7.92
CA ASN A 154 -16.01 -7.37 7.31
C ASN A 154 -16.35 -6.04 7.99
N LEU A 155 -16.14 -5.92 9.30
CA LEU A 155 -16.33 -4.68 10.04
C LEU A 155 -15.34 -3.62 9.52
N VAL A 156 -14.06 -3.99 9.41
CA VAL A 156 -13.00 -3.12 8.86
C VAL A 156 -13.32 -2.72 7.43
N ALA A 157 -13.70 -3.66 6.57
CA ALA A 157 -14.04 -3.40 5.17
C ALA A 157 -15.24 -2.46 5.02
N ASN A 158 -16.26 -2.59 5.87
CA ASN A 158 -17.43 -1.72 5.85
C ASN A 158 -17.10 -0.30 6.34
N PHE A 159 -16.29 -0.15 7.40
CA PHE A 159 -15.81 1.16 7.84
C PHE A 159 -14.94 1.81 6.77
N ASN A 160 -14.01 1.09 6.17
CA ASN A 160 -13.17 1.61 5.10
C ASN A 160 -14.02 2.05 3.90
N THR A 161 -15.06 1.30 3.55
CA THR A 161 -16.00 1.69 2.51
C THR A 161 -16.67 3.03 2.83
N LEU A 162 -17.21 3.17 4.04
CA LEU A 162 -17.85 4.41 4.49
C LEU A 162 -16.87 5.59 4.43
N PHE A 163 -15.65 5.40 4.97
CA PHE A 163 -14.65 6.45 5.03
C PHE A 163 -14.16 6.87 3.64
N VAL A 164 -13.91 5.93 2.73
CA VAL A 164 -13.55 6.24 1.33
C VAL A 164 -14.67 6.98 0.62
N LEU A 165 -15.94 6.61 0.84
CA LEU A 165 -17.07 7.33 0.26
C LEU A 165 -17.16 8.77 0.79
N VAL A 166 -16.92 9.00 2.08
CA VAL A 166 -16.86 10.35 2.66
C VAL A 166 -15.75 11.17 1.99
N GLN A 167 -14.55 10.60 1.85
CA GLN A 167 -13.43 11.27 1.19
C GLN A 167 -13.75 11.62 -0.27
N ILE A 168 -14.27 10.67 -1.05
CA ILE A 168 -14.68 10.94 -2.44
C ILE A 168 -15.75 12.02 -2.51
N SER A 169 -16.73 12.01 -1.59
CA SER A 169 -17.77 13.05 -1.56
C SER A 169 -17.20 14.44 -1.31
N ILE A 170 -16.25 14.58 -0.38
CA ILE A 170 -15.58 15.86 -0.12
C ILE A 170 -14.71 16.27 -1.31
N MET A 171 -14.05 15.34 -2.00
CA MET A 171 -13.29 15.64 -3.21
C MET A 171 -14.20 16.12 -4.35
N VAL A 172 -15.39 15.55 -4.50
CA VAL A 172 -16.39 16.03 -5.49
C VAL A 172 -16.84 17.45 -5.15
N VAL A 173 -17.12 17.74 -3.87
CA VAL A 173 -17.44 19.09 -3.42
C VAL A 173 -16.27 20.05 -3.67
N PHE A 174 -15.04 19.63 -3.38
CA PHE A 174 -13.84 20.41 -3.67
C PHE A 174 -13.74 20.77 -5.17
N ILE A 175 -13.84 19.78 -6.05
CA ILE A 175 -13.78 19.96 -7.51
C ILE A 175 -14.90 20.91 -7.96
N PHE A 176 -16.12 20.76 -7.42
CA PHE A 176 -17.23 21.64 -7.73
C PHE A 176 -16.94 23.10 -7.36
N LEU A 177 -16.40 23.35 -6.17
CA LEU A 177 -16.01 24.69 -5.72
C LEU A 177 -14.88 25.27 -6.57
N VAL A 178 -13.88 24.47 -6.92
CA VAL A 178 -12.80 24.87 -7.83
C VAL A 178 -13.35 25.27 -9.19
N VAL A 179 -14.25 24.47 -9.77
CA VAL A 179 -14.90 24.78 -11.06
C VAL A 179 -15.69 26.08 -10.98
N GLN A 180 -16.40 26.34 -9.88
CA GLN A 180 -17.08 27.61 -9.67
C GLN A 180 -16.10 28.79 -9.60
N GLY A 181 -14.97 28.63 -8.90
CA GLY A 181 -13.93 29.67 -8.81
C GLY A 181 -13.30 29.97 -10.17
N LEU A 182 -12.95 28.93 -10.93
CA LEU A 182 -12.42 29.07 -12.30
C LEU A 182 -13.39 29.84 -13.23
N HIS A 183 -14.70 29.58 -13.14
CA HIS A 183 -15.71 30.36 -13.90
C HIS A 183 -15.82 31.82 -13.45
N LYS A 184 -15.44 32.15 -12.23
CA LYS A 184 -15.36 33.53 -11.73
C LYS A 184 -14.07 34.24 -12.09
N GLY A 185 -13.16 33.56 -12.82
CA GLY A 185 -11.88 34.10 -13.24
C GLY A 185 -10.72 33.85 -12.25
N GLU A 186 -10.89 32.99 -11.26
CA GLU A 186 -9.80 32.59 -10.37
C GLU A 186 -8.88 31.58 -11.08
N GLY A 187 -7.63 31.44 -10.61
CA GLY A 187 -6.65 30.57 -11.22
C GLY A 187 -6.39 30.90 -12.69
N VAL A 188 -6.41 29.88 -13.55
CA VAL A 188 -6.27 30.08 -15.02
C VAL A 188 -7.55 30.60 -15.70
N GLY A 189 -8.66 30.74 -14.98
CA GLY A 189 -9.92 31.26 -15.49
C GLY A 189 -10.69 30.35 -16.45
N THR A 190 -10.27 29.10 -16.63
CA THR A 190 -10.94 28.12 -17.51
C THR A 190 -10.73 26.70 -17.00
N VAL A 191 -11.74 25.84 -17.25
CA VAL A 191 -11.65 24.40 -16.95
C VAL A 191 -11.09 23.58 -18.12
N TRP A 192 -10.93 24.19 -19.31
CA TRP A 192 -10.54 23.53 -20.53
C TRP A 192 -9.07 23.80 -20.91
N SER A 193 -8.19 23.96 -19.91
CA SER A 193 -6.76 24.16 -20.14
C SER A 193 -6.01 22.84 -19.98
N LEU A 194 -5.16 22.50 -20.97
CA LEU A 194 -4.23 21.38 -20.89
C LEU A 194 -2.88 21.78 -20.27
N GLN A 195 -2.74 23.02 -19.84
CA GLN A 195 -1.50 23.56 -19.26
C GLN A 195 -0.90 22.69 -18.16
N PRO A 196 -1.69 22.06 -17.23
CA PRO A 196 -1.14 21.17 -16.21
C PRO A 196 -0.53 19.87 -16.74
N PHE A 197 -0.78 19.51 -18.00
CA PHE A 197 -0.18 18.35 -18.65
C PHE A 197 0.91 18.74 -19.65
N ILE A 198 0.67 19.80 -20.45
CA ILE A 198 1.53 20.23 -21.55
C ILE A 198 1.56 21.75 -21.58
N SER A 199 2.73 22.34 -21.35
CA SER A 199 2.99 23.76 -21.49
C SER A 199 4.34 23.98 -22.16
N GLU A 200 4.64 25.22 -22.56
CA GLU A 200 5.95 25.59 -23.11
C GLU A 200 7.08 25.33 -22.10
N ASN A 201 6.79 25.38 -20.81
CA ASN A 201 7.73 25.11 -19.71
C ASN A 201 7.72 23.66 -19.24
N ALA A 202 7.01 22.75 -19.93
CA ALA A 202 6.94 21.33 -19.56
C ALA A 202 8.28 20.65 -19.87
N HIS A 203 9.12 20.51 -18.86
CA HIS A 203 10.35 19.74 -18.95
C HIS A 203 10.18 18.33 -18.40
N LEU A 204 10.65 17.33 -19.16
CA LEU A 204 10.47 15.93 -18.82
C LEU A 204 11.11 15.53 -17.48
N ILE A 205 12.31 16.07 -17.18
CA ILE A 205 13.03 15.73 -15.95
C ILE A 205 12.27 16.18 -14.68
N PRO A 206 11.80 17.42 -14.53
CA PRO A 206 10.92 17.85 -13.45
C PRO A 206 9.69 16.98 -13.27
N ILE A 207 9.00 16.61 -14.37
CA ILE A 207 7.82 15.74 -14.34
C ILE A 207 8.18 14.35 -13.84
N ILE A 208 9.30 13.75 -14.27
CA ILE A 208 9.79 12.47 -13.78
C ILE A 208 10.12 12.56 -12.29
N THR A 209 10.80 13.61 -11.86
CA THR A 209 11.13 13.82 -10.44
C THR A 209 9.86 13.93 -9.59
N GLY A 210 8.86 14.70 -10.05
CA GLY A 210 7.55 14.74 -9.43
C GLY A 210 6.87 13.37 -9.40
N ALA A 211 6.95 12.61 -10.49
CA ALA A 211 6.38 11.26 -10.58
C ALA A 211 7.01 10.29 -9.56
N THR A 212 8.31 10.40 -9.26
CA THR A 212 8.95 9.55 -8.24
C THR A 212 8.38 9.81 -6.84
N ILE A 213 8.07 11.07 -6.52
CA ILE A 213 7.47 11.43 -5.24
C ILE A 213 6.04 10.90 -5.17
N VAL A 214 5.20 11.17 -6.17
CA VAL A 214 3.80 10.73 -6.14
C VAL A 214 3.62 9.22 -6.33
N CYS A 215 4.65 8.46 -6.76
CA CYS A 215 4.60 6.99 -6.75
C CYS A 215 4.31 6.44 -5.35
N PHE A 216 4.78 7.09 -4.31
CA PHE A 216 4.50 6.68 -2.92
C PHE A 216 3.04 6.88 -2.51
N SER A 217 2.29 7.76 -3.18
CA SER A 217 0.84 7.88 -3.01
C SER A 217 0.07 6.62 -3.45
N PHE A 218 0.70 5.77 -4.27
CA PHE A 218 0.12 4.49 -4.69
C PHE A 218 0.45 3.33 -3.77
N LEU A 219 1.22 3.52 -2.69
CA LEU A 219 1.51 2.43 -1.74
C LEU A 219 0.21 1.89 -1.15
N GLY A 220 0.07 0.57 -1.19
CA GLY A 220 -1.11 -0.13 -0.69
C GLY A 220 -2.00 -0.76 -1.77
N PHE A 221 -1.83 -0.44 -3.07
CA PHE A 221 -2.54 -1.18 -4.13
C PHE A 221 -2.22 -2.68 -4.09
N ASP A 222 -1.02 -3.04 -3.65
CA ASP A 222 -0.54 -4.41 -3.47
C ASP A 222 -0.98 -5.04 -2.15
N ALA A 223 -1.28 -4.22 -1.14
CA ALA A 223 -1.68 -4.68 0.19
C ALA A 223 -2.98 -5.49 0.17
N VAL A 224 -3.84 -5.30 -0.85
CA VAL A 224 -5.03 -6.14 -1.05
C VAL A 224 -4.69 -7.61 -1.26
N THR A 225 -3.44 -7.96 -1.66
CA THR A 225 -2.98 -9.35 -1.77
C THR A 225 -3.00 -10.09 -0.43
N THR A 226 -2.79 -9.37 0.67
CA THR A 226 -2.82 -9.93 2.03
C THR A 226 -4.21 -10.41 2.45
N LEU A 227 -5.27 -9.98 1.74
CA LEU A 227 -6.66 -10.38 1.96
C LEU A 227 -7.06 -11.63 1.17
N SER A 228 -6.11 -12.27 0.46
CA SER A 228 -6.38 -13.42 -0.41
C SER A 228 -7.06 -14.57 0.34
N GLU A 229 -6.65 -14.87 1.56
CA GLU A 229 -7.20 -16.00 2.34
C GLU A 229 -8.61 -15.71 2.92
N GLU A 230 -9.03 -14.44 2.92
CA GLU A 230 -10.37 -14.01 3.37
C GLU A 230 -11.30 -13.70 2.19
N THR A 231 -10.80 -13.85 0.95
CA THR A 231 -11.56 -13.59 -0.28
C THR A 231 -11.94 -14.91 -0.97
N PRO A 232 -13.22 -15.16 -1.21
CA PRO A 232 -13.64 -16.26 -2.09
C PRO A 232 -13.09 -16.07 -3.50
N ASP A 233 -12.64 -17.17 -4.13
CA ASP A 233 -12.03 -17.15 -5.49
C ASP A 233 -10.92 -16.08 -5.65
N ALA A 234 -10.00 -16.04 -4.67
CA ALA A 234 -8.94 -15.04 -4.60
C ALA A 234 -8.12 -14.95 -5.90
N ALA A 235 -7.87 -16.07 -6.59
CA ALA A 235 -7.14 -16.11 -7.86
C ALA A 235 -7.79 -15.26 -8.98
N ARG A 236 -9.10 -14.99 -8.90
CA ARG A 236 -9.82 -14.14 -9.85
C ARG A 236 -10.15 -12.76 -9.30
N VAL A 237 -10.51 -12.71 -8.01
CA VAL A 237 -10.96 -11.46 -7.36
C VAL A 237 -9.79 -10.53 -7.06
N ILE A 238 -8.73 -11.02 -6.44
CA ILE A 238 -7.60 -10.19 -6.01
C ILE A 238 -6.87 -9.51 -7.19
N PRO A 239 -6.54 -10.18 -8.31
CA PRO A 239 -5.92 -9.49 -9.46
C PRO A 239 -6.77 -8.34 -10.01
N LYS A 240 -8.11 -8.51 -10.03
CA LYS A 240 -9.02 -7.44 -10.42
C LYS A 240 -9.03 -6.31 -9.39
N ALA A 241 -9.01 -6.65 -8.10
CA ALA A 241 -8.99 -5.67 -7.03
C ALA A 241 -7.71 -4.82 -7.08
N ILE A 242 -6.53 -5.42 -7.23
CA ILE A 242 -5.24 -4.72 -7.38
C ILE A 242 -5.32 -3.70 -8.52
N PHE A 243 -5.73 -4.16 -9.69
CA PHE A 243 -5.81 -3.31 -10.89
C PHE A 243 -6.82 -2.18 -10.71
N LEU A 244 -8.02 -2.48 -10.21
CA LEU A 244 -9.06 -1.47 -9.97
C LEU A 244 -8.65 -0.46 -8.90
N THR A 245 -7.98 -0.91 -7.83
CA THR A 245 -7.46 -0.01 -6.79
C THR A 245 -6.45 0.98 -7.36
N ALA A 246 -5.48 0.49 -8.15
CA ALA A 246 -4.49 1.35 -8.78
C ALA A 246 -5.12 2.34 -9.78
N VAL A 247 -6.07 1.87 -10.62
CA VAL A 247 -6.74 2.71 -11.61
C VAL A 247 -7.64 3.75 -10.93
N TYR A 248 -8.49 3.35 -9.99
CA TYR A 248 -9.38 4.30 -9.31
C TYR A 248 -8.60 5.31 -8.47
N GLY A 249 -7.57 4.86 -7.72
CA GLY A 249 -6.66 5.76 -7.01
C GLY A 249 -5.99 6.75 -7.96
N GLY A 250 -5.44 6.25 -9.07
CA GLY A 250 -4.80 7.09 -10.08
C GLY A 250 -5.74 8.10 -10.73
N VAL A 251 -6.97 7.70 -11.08
CA VAL A 251 -7.98 8.62 -11.63
C VAL A 251 -8.34 9.71 -10.61
N ILE A 252 -8.51 9.33 -9.34
CA ILE A 252 -8.79 10.28 -8.26
C ILE A 252 -7.64 11.28 -8.12
N PHE A 253 -6.38 10.81 -8.06
CA PHE A 253 -5.20 11.66 -7.92
C PHE A 253 -5.02 12.60 -9.11
N ILE A 254 -5.15 12.08 -10.35
CA ILE A 254 -5.04 12.88 -11.57
C ILE A 254 -6.14 13.94 -11.62
N ALA A 255 -7.40 13.58 -11.35
CA ALA A 255 -8.50 14.52 -11.37
C ALA A 255 -8.33 15.62 -10.31
N ALA A 256 -8.04 15.26 -9.05
CA ALA A 256 -7.85 16.22 -7.99
C ALA A 256 -6.67 17.16 -8.26
N SER A 257 -5.52 16.62 -8.64
CA SER A 257 -4.34 17.42 -8.96
C SER A 257 -4.54 18.32 -10.18
N PHE A 258 -5.29 17.87 -11.19
CA PHE A 258 -5.61 18.67 -12.36
C PHE A 258 -6.42 19.94 -11.97
N PHE A 259 -7.49 19.78 -11.22
CA PHE A 259 -8.30 20.92 -10.79
C PHE A 259 -7.55 21.82 -9.80
N MET A 260 -6.72 21.24 -8.90
CA MET A 260 -5.84 22.03 -8.05
C MET A 260 -4.85 22.87 -8.85
N GLN A 261 -4.21 22.27 -9.86
CA GLN A 261 -3.22 22.98 -10.67
C GLN A 261 -3.84 24.10 -11.52
N LEU A 262 -5.05 23.93 -12.01
CA LEU A 262 -5.78 24.99 -12.71
C LEU A 262 -6.13 26.16 -11.76
N PHE A 263 -6.43 25.87 -10.52
CA PHE A 263 -6.80 26.88 -9.52
C PHE A 263 -5.57 27.55 -8.88
N PHE A 264 -4.49 26.79 -8.71
CA PHE A 264 -3.20 27.23 -8.17
C PHE A 264 -2.08 27.01 -9.18
N PRO A 265 -2.02 27.81 -10.25
CA PRO A 265 -0.97 27.69 -11.27
C PRO A 265 0.41 28.03 -10.73
N ASP A 266 0.49 28.84 -9.67
CA ASP A 266 1.72 29.27 -9.00
C ASP A 266 1.66 28.93 -7.51
N ILE A 267 2.69 28.21 -7.04
CA ILE A 267 2.84 27.82 -5.63
C ILE A 267 3.26 28.97 -4.72
N SER A 268 3.75 30.09 -5.25
CA SER A 268 4.14 31.27 -4.46
C SER A 268 2.96 31.85 -3.66
N ARG A 269 1.75 31.46 -4.02
CA ARG A 269 0.51 31.81 -3.30
C ARG A 269 0.43 31.17 -1.91
N PHE A 270 1.10 30.03 -1.69
CA PHE A 270 1.11 29.36 -0.40
C PHE A 270 2.20 29.92 0.51
N LYS A 271 1.89 30.12 1.79
CA LYS A 271 2.87 30.53 2.81
C LYS A 271 3.89 29.43 3.06
N ASP A 272 3.41 28.20 3.08
CA ASP A 272 4.21 26.99 3.23
C ASP A 272 3.77 25.95 2.19
N PRO A 273 4.48 25.85 1.06
CA PRO A 273 4.15 24.86 0.03
C PRO A 273 4.22 23.41 0.53
N ASP A 274 5.06 23.12 1.54
CA ASP A 274 5.18 21.78 2.11
C ASP A 274 3.99 21.42 2.99
N ALA A 275 3.21 22.40 3.44
CA ALA A 275 2.00 22.24 4.24
C ALA A 275 0.77 22.93 3.59
N ALA A 276 0.66 22.87 2.27
CA ALA A 276 -0.34 23.61 1.49
C ALA A 276 -1.81 23.19 1.73
N LEU A 277 -2.06 21.96 2.21
CA LEU A 277 -3.42 21.39 2.35
C LEU A 277 -4.42 22.31 3.07
N PRO A 278 -4.14 22.88 4.25
CA PRO A 278 -5.08 23.76 4.94
C PRO A 278 -5.37 25.06 4.16
N GLU A 279 -4.36 25.59 3.46
CA GLU A 279 -4.50 26.80 2.66
C GLU A 279 -5.33 26.54 1.39
N ILE A 280 -5.12 25.41 0.71
CA ILE A 280 -5.91 24.97 -0.44
C ILE A 280 -7.39 24.94 -0.07
N ALA A 281 -7.74 24.27 1.03
CA ALA A 281 -9.12 24.18 1.47
C ALA A 281 -9.73 25.55 1.84
N LEU A 282 -8.94 26.43 2.48
CA LEU A 282 -9.37 27.77 2.84
C LEU A 282 -9.64 28.64 1.63
N TYR A 283 -8.75 28.64 0.64
CA TYR A 283 -8.88 29.46 -0.57
C TYR A 283 -10.06 29.03 -1.44
N VAL A 284 -10.31 27.71 -1.52
CA VAL A 284 -11.36 27.16 -2.38
C VAL A 284 -12.75 27.29 -1.77
N GLY A 285 -12.91 27.08 -0.46
CA GLY A 285 -14.23 27.00 0.14
C GLY A 285 -14.43 27.79 1.44
N GLY A 286 -13.43 28.59 1.83
CA GLY A 286 -13.49 29.40 3.06
C GLY A 286 -13.35 28.56 4.34
N LYS A 287 -13.55 29.22 5.49
CA LYS A 287 -13.28 28.61 6.82
C LYS A 287 -14.13 27.36 7.10
N LEU A 288 -15.43 27.39 6.73
CA LEU A 288 -16.30 26.23 6.99
C LEU A 288 -15.85 25.00 6.21
N PHE A 289 -15.57 25.17 4.92
CA PHE A 289 -15.08 24.08 4.07
C PHE A 289 -13.71 23.58 4.55
N GLN A 290 -12.80 24.48 4.92
CA GLN A 290 -11.50 24.12 5.50
C GLN A 290 -11.67 23.21 6.73
N SER A 291 -12.58 23.56 7.65
CA SER A 291 -12.82 22.74 8.85
C SER A 291 -13.34 21.35 8.49
N ILE A 292 -14.31 21.24 7.59
CA ILE A 292 -14.85 19.95 7.13
C ILE A 292 -13.77 19.15 6.41
N PHE A 293 -12.95 19.79 5.59
CA PHE A 293 -11.87 19.17 4.84
C PHE A 293 -10.81 18.58 5.78
N LEU A 294 -10.38 19.32 6.80
CA LEU A 294 -9.44 18.84 7.82
C LEU A 294 -10.02 17.69 8.64
N CYS A 295 -11.31 17.73 8.99
CA CYS A 295 -11.97 16.57 9.62
C CYS A 295 -11.95 15.33 8.71
N THR A 296 -12.11 15.54 7.39
CA THR A 296 -12.05 14.42 6.42
C THR A 296 -10.64 13.85 6.30
N THR A 297 -9.61 14.68 6.42
CA THR A 297 -8.20 14.20 6.48
C THR A 297 -7.97 13.26 7.68
N PHE A 298 -8.60 13.58 8.83
CA PHE A 298 -8.57 12.66 9.98
C PHE A 298 -9.29 11.33 9.69
N VAL A 299 -10.44 11.37 9.03
CA VAL A 299 -11.17 10.17 8.58
C VAL A 299 -10.32 9.33 7.62
N ASN A 300 -9.57 9.98 6.72
CA ASN A 300 -8.60 9.36 5.83
C ASN A 300 -7.53 8.57 6.60
N THR A 301 -6.91 9.20 7.59
CA THR A 301 -5.91 8.58 8.46
C THR A 301 -6.47 7.36 9.20
N LEU A 302 -7.72 7.43 9.68
CA LEU A 302 -8.40 6.31 10.33
C LEU A 302 -8.65 5.15 9.35
N ALA A 303 -9.09 5.44 8.13
CA ALA A 303 -9.34 4.45 7.09
C ALA A 303 -8.06 3.70 6.69
N SER A 304 -6.98 4.45 6.43
CA SER A 304 -5.66 3.89 6.12
C SER A 304 -5.11 3.07 7.29
N GLY A 305 -5.22 3.58 8.52
CA GLY A 305 -4.82 2.86 9.72
C GLY A 305 -5.54 1.52 9.89
N LEU A 306 -6.86 1.47 9.65
CA LEU A 306 -7.63 0.23 9.70
C LEU A 306 -7.19 -0.77 8.63
N ALA A 307 -7.00 -0.31 7.39
CA ALA A 307 -6.62 -1.18 6.27
C ALA A 307 -5.19 -1.71 6.43
N SER A 308 -4.23 -0.84 6.75
CA SER A 308 -2.83 -1.22 6.94
C SER A 308 -2.64 -2.16 8.14
N HIS A 309 -3.30 -1.90 9.26
CA HIS A 309 -3.30 -2.79 10.42
C HIS A 309 -3.86 -4.19 10.08
N ALA A 310 -4.92 -4.25 9.26
CA ALA A 310 -5.44 -5.51 8.76
C ALA A 310 -4.38 -6.25 7.91
N SER A 311 -3.76 -5.57 6.97
CA SER A 311 -2.80 -6.16 6.02
C SER A 311 -1.57 -6.74 6.71
N VAL A 312 -0.91 -5.96 7.58
CA VAL A 312 0.29 -6.45 8.30
C VAL A 312 -0.01 -7.61 9.23
N SER A 313 -1.18 -7.61 9.88
CA SER A 313 -1.56 -8.73 10.77
C SER A 313 -1.67 -10.05 10.00
N ARG A 314 -2.05 -10.00 8.72
CA ARG A 314 -2.14 -11.17 7.83
C ARG A 314 -0.79 -11.58 7.30
N LEU A 315 0.07 -10.63 6.95
CA LEU A 315 1.44 -10.93 6.55
C LEU A 315 2.19 -11.65 7.68
N LEU A 316 2.10 -11.13 8.92
CA LEU A 316 2.68 -11.77 10.09
C LEU A 316 2.11 -13.17 10.33
N TYR A 317 0.80 -13.37 10.11
CA TYR A 317 0.15 -14.68 10.20
C TYR A 317 0.75 -15.68 9.20
N VAL A 318 0.95 -15.29 7.94
CA VAL A 318 1.56 -16.16 6.93
C VAL A 318 3.00 -16.50 7.31
N MET A 319 3.79 -15.50 7.72
CA MET A 319 5.17 -15.73 8.15
C MET A 319 5.26 -16.61 9.42
N GLY A 320 4.28 -16.51 10.31
CA GLY A 320 4.16 -17.39 11.48
C GLY A 320 3.80 -18.82 11.09
N ARG A 321 2.85 -19.01 10.20
CA ARG A 321 2.47 -20.32 9.65
C ARG A 321 3.65 -21.02 8.95
N ASP A 322 4.47 -20.24 8.27
CA ASP A 322 5.67 -20.73 7.57
C ASP A 322 6.88 -20.94 8.51
N ASN A 323 6.68 -20.82 9.83
CA ASN A 323 7.72 -20.96 10.85
C ASN A 323 8.90 -19.97 10.73
N VAL A 324 8.68 -18.84 10.04
CA VAL A 324 9.63 -17.71 10.07
C VAL A 324 9.63 -17.07 11.46
N PHE A 325 8.44 -16.90 12.03
CA PHE A 325 8.23 -16.53 13.43
C PHE A 325 7.60 -17.70 14.21
N PRO A 326 7.62 -17.68 15.55
CA PRO A 326 7.02 -18.73 16.38
C PRO A 326 5.54 -18.95 16.03
N GLU A 327 5.19 -20.13 15.50
CA GLU A 327 3.84 -20.46 15.01
C GLU A 327 2.77 -20.33 16.09
N LEU A 328 3.11 -20.65 17.35
CA LEU A 328 2.18 -20.57 18.48
C LEU A 328 1.60 -19.16 18.69
N VAL A 329 2.38 -18.12 18.34
CA VAL A 329 1.99 -16.71 18.48
C VAL A 329 1.47 -16.17 17.16
N PHE A 330 2.31 -16.22 16.13
CA PHE A 330 2.05 -15.58 14.84
C PHE A 330 1.10 -16.38 13.95
N GLY A 331 1.09 -17.72 14.05
CA GLY A 331 0.15 -18.59 13.34
C GLY A 331 -1.22 -18.73 14.01
N TYR A 332 -1.44 -18.08 15.17
CA TYR A 332 -2.69 -18.20 15.91
C TYR A 332 -3.86 -17.46 15.27
N VAL A 333 -4.99 -18.16 15.10
CA VAL A 333 -6.27 -17.59 14.64
C VAL A 333 -7.32 -17.78 15.74
N HIS A 334 -7.97 -16.68 16.14
CA HIS A 334 -8.96 -16.71 17.21
C HIS A 334 -10.21 -17.54 16.80
N PRO A 335 -10.66 -18.53 17.61
CA PRO A 335 -11.72 -19.47 17.23
C PRO A 335 -13.07 -18.80 16.89
N LYS A 336 -13.47 -17.78 17.66
CA LYS A 336 -14.76 -17.09 17.49
C LYS A 336 -14.70 -16.02 16.40
N TRP A 337 -13.68 -15.18 16.39
CA TRP A 337 -13.58 -14.03 15.46
C TRP A 337 -12.97 -14.42 14.10
N ARG A 338 -12.23 -15.52 14.06
CA ARG A 338 -11.49 -15.99 12.88
C ARG A 338 -10.58 -14.93 12.27
N THR A 339 -9.93 -14.16 13.17
CA THR A 339 -8.92 -13.16 12.88
C THR A 339 -7.59 -13.56 13.52
N PRO A 340 -6.44 -13.11 13.03
CA PRO A 340 -5.13 -13.38 13.62
C PRO A 340 -4.91 -12.47 14.85
N ALA A 341 -5.66 -12.71 15.91
CA ALA A 341 -5.84 -11.80 17.04
C ALA A 341 -4.54 -11.39 17.73
N LEU A 342 -3.59 -12.32 17.93
CA LEU A 342 -2.30 -12.01 18.54
C LEU A 342 -1.47 -11.06 17.67
N ASN A 343 -1.49 -11.27 16.36
CA ASN A 343 -0.80 -10.37 15.41
C ASN A 343 -1.44 -8.98 15.41
N VAL A 344 -2.77 -8.88 15.45
CA VAL A 344 -3.48 -7.60 15.58
C VAL A 344 -3.05 -6.86 16.83
N ILE A 345 -2.94 -7.53 17.97
CA ILE A 345 -2.48 -6.92 19.23
C ILE A 345 -1.02 -6.48 19.11
N MET A 346 -0.15 -7.30 18.53
CA MET A 346 1.27 -6.97 18.33
C MET A 346 1.46 -5.74 17.44
N VAL A 347 0.71 -5.65 16.36
CA VAL A 347 0.72 -4.47 15.48
C VAL A 347 0.28 -3.23 16.26
N GLY A 348 -0.75 -3.34 17.11
CA GLY A 348 -1.17 -2.27 18.02
C GLY A 348 -0.04 -1.83 18.97
N ILE A 349 0.69 -2.79 19.54
CA ILE A 349 1.85 -2.48 20.42
C ILE A 349 2.94 -1.75 19.64
N VAL A 350 3.27 -2.22 18.43
CA VAL A 350 4.25 -1.52 17.56
C VAL A 350 3.77 -0.12 17.21
N ALA A 351 2.48 0.06 16.92
CA ALA A 351 1.92 1.37 16.59
C ALA A 351 2.01 2.39 17.75
N LEU A 352 2.12 1.95 19.01
CA LEU A 352 2.42 2.84 20.14
C LEU A 352 3.80 3.53 20.02
N SER A 353 4.72 2.99 19.21
CA SER A 353 6.01 3.63 18.94
C SER A 353 5.88 5.00 18.24
N ALA A 354 4.69 5.33 17.72
CA ALA A 354 4.35 6.68 17.23
C ALA A 354 4.59 7.80 18.27
N LEU A 355 4.76 7.45 19.55
CA LEU A 355 5.18 8.40 20.60
C LEU A 355 6.62 8.89 20.41
N PHE A 356 7.48 8.06 19.84
CA PHE A 356 8.93 8.26 19.81
C PHE A 356 9.48 8.56 18.41
N PHE A 357 8.70 8.28 17.35
CA PHE A 357 9.11 8.54 15.98
C PHE A 357 8.64 9.91 15.48
N ASP A 358 9.45 10.49 14.61
CA ASP A 358 9.07 11.61 13.74
C ASP A 358 8.60 11.10 12.36
N LEU A 359 7.94 11.97 11.61
CA LEU A 359 7.33 11.60 10.32
C LEU A 359 8.40 11.27 9.25
N VAL A 360 9.53 11.97 9.26
CA VAL A 360 10.60 11.79 8.26
C VAL A 360 11.21 10.38 8.41
N THR A 361 11.60 10.01 9.63
CA THR A 361 12.16 8.68 9.91
C THR A 361 11.15 7.57 9.61
N ALA A 362 9.88 7.77 9.97
CA ALA A 362 8.83 6.78 9.74
C ALA A 362 8.58 6.54 8.24
N THR A 363 8.50 7.60 7.43
CA THR A 363 8.34 7.49 5.97
C THR A 363 9.57 6.88 5.29
N ALA A 364 10.75 7.19 5.79
CA ALA A 364 12.00 6.60 5.28
C ALA A 364 12.01 5.06 5.37
N LEU A 365 11.52 4.51 6.49
CA LEU A 365 11.42 3.05 6.69
C LEU A 365 10.45 2.40 5.70
N ILE A 366 9.28 2.99 5.50
CA ILE A 366 8.26 2.50 4.58
C ILE A 366 8.77 2.45 3.15
N ASN A 367 9.39 3.54 2.68
CA ASN A 367 9.86 3.67 1.32
C ASN A 367 10.84 2.56 0.92
N PHE A 368 11.78 2.23 1.79
CA PHE A 368 12.71 1.12 1.54
C PHE A 368 11.98 -0.22 1.41
N GLY A 369 11.07 -0.52 2.35
CA GLY A 369 10.31 -1.78 2.36
C GLY A 369 9.50 -1.99 1.09
N ALA A 370 8.79 -0.95 0.65
CA ALA A 370 7.98 -0.97 -0.56
C ALA A 370 8.82 -1.19 -1.83
N LEU A 371 9.96 -0.50 -1.97
CA LEU A 371 10.84 -0.66 -3.13
C LEU A 371 11.42 -2.07 -3.22
N VAL A 372 11.80 -2.70 -2.11
CA VAL A 372 12.22 -4.11 -2.08
C VAL A 372 11.08 -5.00 -2.57
N ALA A 373 9.86 -4.84 -2.05
CA ALA A 373 8.71 -5.63 -2.47
C ALA A 373 8.46 -5.53 -3.98
N PHE A 374 8.38 -4.32 -4.52
CA PHE A 374 8.10 -4.08 -5.94
C PHE A 374 9.21 -4.63 -6.85
N THR A 375 10.47 -4.50 -6.45
CA THR A 375 11.61 -5.08 -7.18
C THR A 375 11.44 -6.58 -7.30
N PHE A 376 11.26 -7.26 -6.16
CA PHE A 376 11.23 -8.72 -6.15
C PHE A 376 9.94 -9.31 -6.74
N VAL A 377 8.82 -8.58 -6.73
CA VAL A 377 7.59 -9.00 -7.43
C VAL A 377 7.83 -9.04 -8.94
N ASN A 378 8.43 -8.01 -9.53
CA ASN A 378 8.74 -8.00 -10.95
C ASN A 378 9.76 -9.09 -11.32
N LEU A 379 10.80 -9.29 -10.51
CA LEU A 379 11.77 -10.38 -10.68
C LEU A 379 11.14 -11.77 -10.54
N SER A 380 10.15 -11.92 -9.65
CA SER A 380 9.42 -13.17 -9.44
C SER A 380 8.61 -13.59 -10.67
N VAL A 381 7.97 -12.64 -11.36
CA VAL A 381 7.26 -12.91 -12.62
C VAL A 381 8.22 -13.38 -13.69
N PHE A 382 9.36 -12.68 -13.85
CA PHE A 382 10.41 -13.06 -14.81
C PHE A 382 10.94 -14.47 -14.55
N ASN A 383 11.32 -14.77 -13.30
CA ASN A 383 11.88 -16.07 -12.94
C ASN A 383 10.86 -17.21 -13.07
N HIS A 384 9.59 -16.97 -12.71
CA HIS A 384 8.51 -17.93 -12.87
C HIS A 384 8.29 -18.29 -14.35
N PHE A 385 8.30 -17.30 -15.24
CA PHE A 385 8.18 -17.49 -16.69
C PHE A 385 9.38 -18.26 -17.26
N TRP A 386 10.61 -17.92 -16.83
CA TRP A 386 11.82 -18.54 -17.34
C TRP A 386 11.94 -20.02 -16.94
N ARG A 387 11.50 -20.38 -15.72
CA ARG A 387 11.52 -21.76 -15.21
C ARG A 387 10.48 -22.69 -15.83
N ARG A 388 9.43 -22.18 -16.45
CA ARG A 388 8.44 -23.01 -17.15
C ARG A 388 9.07 -23.63 -18.40
N LYS A 389 9.58 -24.86 -18.25
CA LYS A 389 10.06 -25.70 -19.36
C LYS A 389 8.83 -26.22 -20.13
N GLY A 390 8.86 -26.16 -21.49
CA GLY A 390 7.89 -26.83 -22.36
C GLY A 390 6.69 -25.99 -22.86
N MET A 391 6.59 -24.71 -22.55
CA MET A 391 5.67 -23.80 -23.23
C MET A 391 6.27 -23.30 -24.55
N ASN A 392 5.56 -23.48 -25.67
CA ASN A 392 5.81 -22.69 -26.86
C ASN A 392 5.63 -21.21 -26.50
N LYS A 393 6.76 -20.50 -26.30
CA LYS A 393 6.77 -19.09 -25.90
C LYS A 393 6.30 -18.23 -27.07
N SER A 394 4.99 -17.91 -27.09
CA SER A 394 4.42 -17.00 -28.09
C SER A 394 4.95 -15.58 -27.88
N TRP A 395 4.90 -14.73 -28.91
CA TRP A 395 5.18 -13.30 -28.80
C TRP A 395 4.34 -12.63 -27.69
N LYS A 396 3.07 -13.04 -27.53
CA LYS A 396 2.21 -12.56 -26.42
C LYS A 396 2.76 -12.89 -25.05
N ASP A 397 3.38 -14.07 -24.90
CA ASP A 397 3.99 -14.46 -23.62
C ASP A 397 5.23 -13.64 -23.32
N HIS A 398 6.07 -13.34 -24.30
CA HIS A 398 7.21 -12.44 -24.12
C HIS A 398 6.77 -11.03 -23.75
N PHE A 399 5.73 -10.50 -24.40
CA PHE A 399 5.17 -9.20 -24.04
C PHE A 399 4.66 -9.18 -22.59
N HIS A 400 3.87 -10.18 -22.20
CA HIS A 400 3.26 -10.20 -20.87
C HIS A 400 4.21 -10.56 -19.73
N TYR A 401 5.15 -11.47 -19.95
CA TYR A 401 6.00 -12.02 -18.87
C TYR A 401 7.45 -11.54 -18.90
N LEU A 402 7.87 -10.85 -19.95
CA LEU A 402 9.19 -10.25 -20.05
C LEU A 402 9.10 -8.72 -20.12
N LEU A 403 8.42 -8.17 -21.14
CA LEU A 403 8.41 -6.72 -21.37
C LEU A 403 7.69 -5.97 -20.23
N MET A 404 6.49 -6.38 -19.86
CA MET A 404 5.73 -5.70 -18.80
C MET A 404 6.44 -5.70 -17.42
N PRO A 405 6.96 -6.83 -16.90
CA PRO A 405 7.75 -6.80 -15.66
C PRO A 405 9.05 -6.00 -15.79
N LEU A 406 9.67 -5.97 -16.98
CA LEU A 406 10.86 -5.14 -17.23
C LEU A 406 10.55 -3.66 -17.10
N VAL A 407 9.46 -3.18 -17.72
CA VAL A 407 9.02 -1.80 -17.57
C VAL A 407 8.72 -1.47 -16.11
N GLY A 408 8.01 -2.36 -15.40
CA GLY A 408 7.78 -2.21 -13.96
C GLY A 408 9.09 -2.15 -13.15
N ALA A 409 10.06 -3.00 -13.47
CA ALA A 409 11.37 -2.98 -12.82
C ALA A 409 12.17 -1.70 -13.13
N LEU A 410 12.09 -1.15 -14.35
CA LEU A 410 12.70 0.12 -14.71
C LEU A 410 12.08 1.29 -13.93
N THR A 411 10.76 1.32 -13.79
CA THR A 411 10.08 2.33 -12.96
C THR A 411 10.56 2.25 -11.52
N VAL A 412 10.62 1.05 -10.94
CA VAL A 412 11.14 0.85 -9.59
C VAL A 412 12.61 1.24 -9.51
N GLY A 413 13.41 1.00 -10.56
CA GLY A 413 14.80 1.46 -10.66
C GLY A 413 14.93 2.98 -10.56
N VAL A 414 14.05 3.73 -11.20
CA VAL A 414 14.00 5.20 -11.09
C VAL A 414 13.69 5.62 -9.65
N LEU A 415 12.76 4.92 -8.96
CA LEU A 415 12.48 5.19 -7.56
C LEU A 415 13.68 4.91 -6.64
N TRP A 416 14.45 3.85 -6.90
CA TRP A 416 15.68 3.55 -6.15
C TRP A 416 16.73 4.64 -6.28
N VAL A 417 16.90 5.21 -7.48
CA VAL A 417 17.86 6.30 -7.72
C VAL A 417 17.49 7.58 -6.94
N ASN A 418 16.19 7.81 -6.73
CA ASN A 418 15.68 8.98 -6.01
C ASN A 418 15.38 8.70 -4.52
N LEU A 419 15.77 7.53 -4.00
CA LEU A 419 15.56 7.20 -2.60
C LEU A 419 16.53 8.01 -1.71
N GLU A 420 15.99 8.61 -0.65
CA GLU A 420 16.79 9.34 0.33
C GLU A 420 17.84 8.45 1.01
N SER A 421 19.01 9.04 1.30
CA SER A 421 20.11 8.34 1.97
C SER A 421 19.73 7.78 3.35
N THR A 422 18.85 8.46 4.07
CA THR A 422 18.29 8.00 5.37
C THR A 422 17.49 6.71 5.19
N SER A 423 16.61 6.66 4.18
CA SER A 423 15.82 5.46 3.85
C SER A 423 16.72 4.27 3.50
N LEU A 424 17.77 4.51 2.69
CA LEU A 424 18.72 3.48 2.31
C LEU A 424 19.50 2.95 3.52
N THR A 425 20.00 3.85 4.37
CA THR A 425 20.79 3.47 5.55
C THR A 425 19.97 2.65 6.55
N LEU A 426 18.78 3.14 6.93
CA LEU A 426 17.89 2.43 7.86
C LEU A 426 17.43 1.09 7.29
N GLY A 427 17.11 1.06 5.99
CA GLY A 427 16.71 -0.15 5.30
C GLY A 427 17.81 -1.20 5.24
N LEU A 428 19.06 -0.79 4.96
CA LEU A 428 20.21 -1.70 4.96
C LEU A 428 20.54 -2.24 6.36
N VAL A 429 20.44 -1.41 7.41
CA VAL A 429 20.57 -1.87 8.80
C VAL A 429 19.50 -2.93 9.10
N TRP A 430 18.23 -2.66 8.76
CA TRP A 430 17.16 -3.61 8.94
C TRP A 430 17.37 -4.91 8.14
N ALA A 431 17.77 -4.83 6.88
CA ALA A 431 18.09 -5.99 6.05
C ALA A 431 19.25 -6.81 6.63
N SER A 432 20.27 -6.15 7.21
CA SER A 432 21.39 -6.81 7.88
C SER A 432 20.94 -7.58 9.11
N LEU A 433 20.04 -7.02 9.92
CA LEU A 433 19.40 -7.72 11.05
C LEU A 433 18.61 -8.94 10.56
N GLY A 434 17.89 -8.80 9.45
CA GLY A 434 17.17 -9.91 8.81
C GLY A 434 18.11 -11.02 8.35
N GLY A 435 19.23 -10.66 7.73
CA GLY A 435 20.28 -11.61 7.32
C GLY A 435 20.89 -12.37 8.50
N ALA A 436 21.16 -11.67 9.62
CA ALA A 436 21.66 -12.30 10.85
C ALA A 436 20.60 -13.25 11.44
N TYR A 437 19.33 -12.85 11.47
CA TYR A 437 18.24 -13.71 11.95
C TYR A 437 18.05 -14.94 11.03
N LEU A 438 18.10 -14.77 9.72
CA LEU A 438 18.05 -15.88 8.76
C LEU A 438 19.19 -16.89 8.99
N TRP A 439 20.40 -16.38 9.17
CA TRP A 439 21.56 -17.21 9.48
C TRP A 439 21.38 -18.00 10.79
N TYR A 440 20.82 -17.35 11.85
CA TYR A 440 20.47 -18.01 13.10
C TYR A 440 19.45 -19.13 12.89
N LEU A 441 18.38 -18.89 12.09
CA LEU A 441 17.36 -19.90 11.79
C LEU A 441 17.96 -21.12 11.06
N ILE A 442 18.81 -20.87 10.07
CA ILE A 442 19.48 -21.94 9.30
C ILE A 442 20.34 -22.80 10.24
N ARG A 443 21.13 -22.18 11.12
CA ARG A 443 21.99 -22.92 12.07
C ARG A 443 21.19 -23.73 13.10
N ARG A 444 20.12 -23.15 13.63
CA ARG A 444 19.34 -23.79 14.72
C ARG A 444 18.46 -24.92 14.20
N TYR A 445 17.81 -24.74 13.06
CA TYR A 445 16.83 -25.70 12.57
C TYR A 445 17.35 -26.60 11.44
N ARG A 446 18.56 -26.40 10.96
CA ARG A 446 19.18 -27.09 9.80
C ARG A 446 18.31 -27.12 8.54
N LYS A 447 17.22 -26.38 8.50
CA LYS A 447 16.27 -26.23 7.38
C LYS A 447 15.85 -24.77 7.31
N VAL A 448 15.77 -24.25 6.11
CA VAL A 448 15.10 -22.98 5.86
C VAL A 448 13.62 -23.19 6.18
N PRO A 449 12.92 -22.19 6.76
CA PRO A 449 11.47 -22.25 6.89
C PRO A 449 10.86 -22.55 5.52
N LEU A 450 10.34 -23.76 5.35
CA LEU A 450 9.70 -24.21 4.12
C LEU A 450 8.20 -24.04 4.27
N TYR A 451 7.58 -23.59 3.20
CA TYR A 451 6.13 -23.57 3.06
C TYR A 451 5.55 -24.99 3.31
N GLU A 452 4.47 -25.04 4.09
CA GLU A 452 3.83 -26.30 4.49
C GLU A 452 3.30 -27.14 3.31
N GLY A 453 3.06 -26.52 2.14
CA GLY A 453 2.62 -27.17 0.90
C GLY A 453 3.69 -27.99 0.15
N ASP A 454 4.98 -27.80 0.48
CA ASP A 454 6.09 -28.57 -0.14
C ASP A 454 6.48 -29.82 0.67
N ARG A 455 5.79 -30.12 1.75
CA ARG A 455 5.94 -31.39 2.44
C ARG A 455 5.19 -32.47 1.65
N THR A 456 5.78 -32.95 0.55
CA THR A 456 5.49 -34.28 0.07
C THR A 456 5.81 -35.25 1.20
N PRO A 457 4.91 -36.18 1.57
CA PRO A 457 5.25 -37.22 2.51
C PRO A 457 6.45 -37.96 1.92
N VAL A 458 7.58 -37.90 2.62
CA VAL A 458 8.73 -38.77 2.34
C VAL A 458 8.14 -40.17 2.49
N SER A 459 7.98 -40.87 1.37
CA SER A 459 7.68 -42.29 1.37
C SER A 459 8.80 -42.96 2.14
N GLU A 460 8.49 -43.42 3.35
CA GLU A 460 9.33 -44.40 4.03
C GLU A 460 9.41 -45.65 3.14
N THR A 461 10.50 -45.81 2.44
CA THR A 461 10.97 -47.11 1.88
C THR A 461 12.17 -47.57 2.65
#